data_420a8fb974ca79d786cb7f4991d3a2db
#
_entry.id   420a8fb974ca79d786cb7f4991d3a2db
#
_cell.length_a   1.000
_cell.length_b   1.000
_cell.length_c   1.000
_cell.angle_alpha   90.00
_cell.angle_beta   90.00
_cell.angle_gamma   90.00
#
_symmetry.space_group_name_H-M   'P 1'
#
loop_
_entity.id
_entity.type
_entity.pdbx_description
1 polymer ?
#
loop_
_entity_poly.entity_id
_entity_poly.type
_entity_poly.pdbx_seq_one_letter_code
_entity_poly.pdbx_strand_id
1 'polypeptide(L)'
;MTKRRILYFSCLAVLLCQSGITFYLPMLPAIADDLNATDEFAALSLSLFLGAMGACVMLWGRLGATLGSSRMLTWTLLLYGCCTFLLAVSPVAWAFLVLRLLQGALAGGISVAARALLVEQYDGKDLTRAYSSLSLCFVLSLGASQFIGAMIATLTNWRIAMLLVAMPCVLMATLKGWNIAAQHIVLPHRTGESARFHKLIVQPRFILPVLAGGFGYSIIVVFSSTAPVLLQQPFNWSMWEYGLLGWPISIAYLLGTRLASALATGHNEVRMLRFSGALLLLGALIMLIASSLLKNSAYAIWLPYCLMLVAQGMAYPVSLSLASRQSTGAASPAMALIALVHQLLAALTNLISSSMGTSPTVLVIICAGLASLAWLATRPSTSN
;
A
#
# COMPACT_ATOMS: atom_id res chain seq x y z
N MET A 1 -24.47 14.50 10.55
CA MET A 1 -23.05 14.66 10.98
C MET A 1 -22.42 15.83 10.25
N THR A 2 -21.48 16.55 10.88
CA THR A 2 -20.72 17.59 10.17
C THR A 2 -19.75 16.94 9.17
N LYS A 3 -19.54 17.57 8.00
CA LYS A 3 -18.57 17.12 6.96
C LYS A 3 -17.20 16.78 7.57
N ARG A 4 -16.74 17.56 8.57
CA ARG A 4 -15.47 17.30 9.28
C ARG A 4 -15.42 15.94 9.99
N ARG A 5 -16.50 15.49 10.63
CA ARG A 5 -16.54 14.19 11.31
C ARG A 5 -16.40 13.04 10.30
N ILE A 6 -17.02 13.16 9.12
CA ILE A 6 -16.90 12.18 8.05
C ILE A 6 -15.45 12.10 7.55
N LEU A 7 -14.79 13.26 7.37
CA LEU A 7 -13.37 13.30 7.00
C LEU A 7 -12.49 12.60 8.03
N TYR A 8 -12.62 12.93 9.32
CA TYR A 8 -11.84 12.31 10.38
C TYR A 8 -12.07 10.80 10.47
N PHE A 9 -13.33 10.37 10.34
CA PHE A 9 -13.67 8.94 10.33
C PHE A 9 -13.01 8.21 9.16
N SER A 10 -13.14 8.74 7.94
CA SER A 10 -12.52 8.17 6.75
C SER A 10 -10.98 8.14 6.85
N CYS A 11 -10.38 9.23 7.34
CA CYS A 11 -8.94 9.32 7.53
C CYS A 11 -8.43 8.31 8.57
N LEU A 12 -9.10 8.20 9.71
CA LEU A 12 -8.72 7.27 10.77
C LEU A 12 -8.95 5.82 10.34
N ALA A 13 -10.04 5.53 9.64
CA ALA A 13 -10.29 4.19 9.08
C ALA A 13 -9.20 3.77 8.09
N VAL A 14 -8.77 4.68 7.19
CA VAL A 14 -7.68 4.41 6.25
C VAL A 14 -6.34 4.29 6.98
N LEU A 15 -6.05 5.12 7.98
CA LEU A 15 -4.85 5.01 8.80
C LEU A 15 -4.75 3.62 9.45
N LEU A 16 -5.81 3.18 10.12
CA LEU A 16 -5.86 1.86 10.79
C LEU A 16 -5.76 0.70 9.78
N CYS A 17 -6.42 0.82 8.64
CA CYS A 17 -6.37 -0.16 7.57
C CYS A 17 -4.95 -0.29 6.99
N GLN A 18 -4.30 0.83 6.69
CA GLN A 18 -2.94 0.85 6.15
C GLN A 18 -1.89 0.44 7.19
N SER A 19 -2.14 0.71 8.47
CA SER A 19 -1.32 0.19 9.56
C SER A 19 -1.26 -1.34 9.55
N GLY A 20 -2.32 -2.04 9.12
CA GLY A 20 -2.29 -3.49 8.92
C GLY A 20 -1.29 -3.99 7.89
N ILE A 21 -0.72 -3.11 7.05
CA ILE A 21 0.36 -3.45 6.13
C ILE A 21 1.73 -3.30 6.80
N THR A 22 1.96 -2.25 7.58
CA THR A 22 3.30 -1.86 8.05
C THR A 22 3.54 -2.08 9.53
N PHE A 23 2.49 -2.03 10.34
CA PHE A 23 2.56 -2.14 11.80
C PHE A 23 3.22 -3.44 12.29
N TYR A 24 2.89 -4.56 11.65
CA TYR A 24 3.36 -5.88 12.08
C TYR A 24 4.72 -6.28 11.46
N LEU A 25 5.22 -5.52 10.48
CA LEU A 25 6.47 -5.85 9.78
C LEU A 25 7.67 -6.04 10.72
N PRO A 26 7.90 -5.16 11.72
CA PRO A 26 9.00 -5.36 12.67
C PRO A 26 8.88 -6.66 13.48
N MET A 27 7.66 -7.14 13.68
CA MET A 27 7.34 -8.33 14.48
C MET A 27 7.39 -9.63 13.67
N LEU A 28 7.53 -9.55 12.34
CA LEU A 28 7.45 -10.73 11.46
C LEU A 28 8.36 -11.88 11.87
N PRO A 29 9.65 -11.65 12.21
CA PRO A 29 10.52 -12.72 12.70
C PRO A 29 9.97 -13.36 13.98
N ALA A 30 9.58 -12.57 14.96
CA ALA A 30 9.02 -13.06 16.23
C ALA A 30 7.69 -13.81 16.05
N ILE A 31 6.84 -13.38 15.07
CA ILE A 31 5.60 -14.09 14.73
C ILE A 31 5.92 -15.43 14.07
N ALA A 32 6.90 -15.46 13.15
CA ALA A 32 7.31 -16.68 12.46
C ALA A 32 7.88 -17.71 13.45
N ASP A 33 8.72 -17.26 14.36
CA ASP A 33 9.32 -18.11 15.42
C ASP A 33 8.23 -18.68 16.36
N ASP A 34 7.31 -17.83 16.85
CA ASP A 34 6.25 -18.25 17.77
C ASP A 34 5.24 -19.21 17.12
N LEU A 35 5.00 -19.07 15.81
CA LEU A 35 4.09 -19.95 15.06
C LEU A 35 4.82 -21.14 14.39
N ASN A 36 6.12 -21.33 14.61
CA ASN A 36 6.96 -22.32 13.96
C ASN A 36 6.79 -22.31 12.43
N ALA A 37 6.80 -21.11 11.84
CA ALA A 37 6.53 -20.90 10.43
C ALA A 37 7.82 -21.01 9.58
N THR A 38 7.64 -21.26 8.28
CA THR A 38 8.74 -21.32 7.31
C THR A 38 9.27 -19.91 6.97
N ASP A 39 10.48 -19.85 6.37
CA ASP A 39 11.11 -18.59 5.94
C ASP A 39 10.23 -17.78 4.94
N GLU A 40 9.35 -18.46 4.20
CA GLU A 40 8.45 -17.84 3.23
C GLU A 40 7.22 -17.16 3.89
N PHE A 41 6.98 -17.41 5.17
CA PHE A 41 5.79 -16.94 5.89
C PHE A 41 5.60 -15.42 5.79
N ALA A 42 6.68 -14.66 5.93
CA ALA A 42 6.63 -13.20 5.88
C ALA A 42 6.10 -12.69 4.53
N ALA A 43 6.65 -13.23 3.43
CA ALA A 43 6.26 -12.86 2.08
C ALA A 43 4.84 -13.35 1.73
N LEU A 44 4.49 -14.58 2.12
CA LEU A 44 3.12 -15.11 1.96
C LEU A 44 2.08 -14.27 2.69
N SER A 45 2.36 -13.90 3.95
CA SER A 45 1.47 -13.09 4.77
C SER A 45 1.13 -11.75 4.09
N LEU A 46 2.14 -11.04 3.58
CA LEU A 46 1.94 -9.77 2.90
C LEU A 46 1.30 -9.94 1.52
N SER A 47 1.72 -10.95 0.75
CA SER A 47 1.17 -11.22 -0.58
C SER A 47 -0.30 -11.61 -0.56
N LEU A 48 -0.72 -12.44 0.39
CA LEU A 48 -2.12 -12.83 0.58
C LEU A 48 -2.98 -11.61 0.94
N PHE A 49 -2.47 -10.76 1.84
CA PHE A 49 -3.17 -9.53 2.21
C PHE A 49 -3.36 -8.60 0.99
N LEU A 50 -2.27 -8.29 0.26
CA LEU A 50 -2.32 -7.38 -0.88
C LEU A 50 -3.08 -7.95 -2.07
N GLY A 51 -2.91 -9.24 -2.35
CA GLY A 51 -3.62 -9.94 -3.42
C GLY A 51 -5.13 -9.93 -3.18
N ALA A 52 -5.57 -10.25 -1.97
CA ALA A 52 -6.98 -10.20 -1.60
C ALA A 52 -7.53 -8.75 -1.59
N MET A 53 -6.75 -7.80 -1.10
CA MET A 53 -7.11 -6.38 -1.14
C MET A 53 -7.37 -5.91 -2.56
N GLY A 54 -6.50 -6.24 -3.51
CA GLY A 54 -6.65 -5.89 -4.92
C GLY A 54 -7.83 -6.61 -5.58
N ALA A 55 -7.91 -7.94 -5.43
CA ALA A 55 -8.94 -8.77 -6.04
C ALA A 55 -10.36 -8.36 -5.63
N CYS A 56 -10.55 -7.96 -4.36
CA CYS A 56 -11.86 -7.61 -3.83
C CYS A 56 -12.29 -6.15 -4.09
N VAL A 57 -11.43 -5.27 -4.62
CA VAL A 57 -11.76 -3.83 -4.86
C VAL A 57 -13.02 -3.68 -5.72
N MET A 58 -13.14 -4.46 -6.81
CA MET A 58 -14.32 -4.38 -7.70
C MET A 58 -15.59 -4.91 -7.05
N LEU A 59 -15.47 -5.97 -6.23
CA LEU A 59 -16.59 -6.52 -5.46
C LEU A 59 -17.11 -5.48 -4.47
N TRP A 60 -16.22 -4.83 -3.74
CA TRP A 60 -16.57 -3.78 -2.79
C TRP A 60 -17.15 -2.53 -3.46
N GLY A 61 -16.70 -2.19 -4.67
CA GLY A 61 -17.32 -1.13 -5.46
C GLY A 61 -18.79 -1.40 -5.76
N ARG A 62 -19.13 -2.65 -6.14
CA ARG A 62 -20.52 -3.08 -6.38
C ARG A 62 -21.33 -3.13 -5.09
N LEU A 63 -20.80 -3.71 -4.03
CA LEU A 63 -21.46 -3.78 -2.73
C LEU A 63 -21.69 -2.39 -2.13
N GLY A 64 -20.76 -1.47 -2.29
CA GLY A 64 -20.91 -0.09 -1.84
C GLY A 64 -22.07 0.63 -2.53
N ALA A 65 -22.31 0.36 -3.82
CA ALA A 65 -23.44 0.92 -4.55
C ALA A 65 -24.81 0.43 -4.02
N THR A 66 -24.88 -0.79 -3.47
CA THR A 66 -26.13 -1.37 -2.93
C THR A 66 -26.31 -1.12 -1.44
N LEU A 67 -25.26 -1.24 -0.64
CA LEU A 67 -25.30 -1.09 0.82
C LEU A 67 -25.18 0.37 1.28
N GLY A 68 -24.61 1.24 0.43
CA GLY A 68 -24.18 2.59 0.78
C GLY A 68 -22.81 2.63 1.45
N SER A 69 -22.01 3.65 1.11
CA SER A 69 -20.59 3.76 1.51
C SER A 69 -20.40 3.79 3.02
N SER A 70 -21.32 4.43 3.74
CA SER A 70 -21.26 4.53 5.20
C SER A 70 -21.43 3.17 5.89
N ARG A 71 -22.45 2.42 5.52
CA ARG A 71 -22.68 1.07 6.08
C ARG A 71 -21.55 0.13 5.71
N MET A 72 -21.10 0.17 4.47
CA MET A 72 -19.98 -0.63 4.00
C MET A 72 -18.73 -0.34 4.81
N LEU A 73 -18.38 0.95 5.04
CA LEU A 73 -17.21 1.32 5.85
C LEU A 73 -17.32 0.79 7.29
N THR A 74 -18.49 0.91 7.91
CA THR A 74 -18.71 0.44 9.27
C THR A 74 -18.56 -1.09 9.38
N TRP A 75 -19.19 -1.85 8.49
CA TRP A 75 -19.12 -3.31 8.52
C TRP A 75 -17.72 -3.83 8.17
N THR A 76 -17.08 -3.26 7.15
CA THR A 76 -15.72 -3.68 6.77
C THR A 76 -14.71 -3.35 7.86
N LEU A 77 -14.86 -2.22 8.56
CA LEU A 77 -13.99 -1.85 9.67
C LEU A 77 -14.21 -2.74 10.90
N LEU A 78 -15.47 -3.08 11.21
CA LEU A 78 -15.80 -4.01 12.30
C LEU A 78 -15.19 -5.39 12.04
N LEU A 79 -15.45 -5.95 10.87
CA LEU A 79 -14.95 -7.28 10.48
C LEU A 79 -13.41 -7.27 10.40
N TYR A 80 -12.80 -6.18 9.93
CA TYR A 80 -11.35 -6.00 9.91
C TYR A 80 -10.77 -6.02 11.33
N GLY A 81 -11.40 -5.31 12.27
CA GLY A 81 -11.02 -5.33 13.69
C GLY A 81 -11.16 -6.73 14.32
N CYS A 82 -12.28 -7.42 14.06
CA CYS A 82 -12.48 -8.81 14.51
C CYS A 82 -11.44 -9.76 13.91
N CYS A 83 -11.12 -9.60 12.62
CA CYS A 83 -10.10 -10.39 11.95
C CYS A 83 -8.70 -10.12 12.55
N THR A 84 -8.38 -8.86 12.86
CA THR A 84 -7.13 -8.48 13.53
C THR A 84 -7.05 -9.04 14.96
N PHE A 85 -8.16 -9.08 15.68
CA PHE A 85 -8.26 -9.75 16.98
C PHE A 85 -7.96 -11.25 16.86
N LEU A 86 -8.56 -11.93 15.88
CA LEU A 86 -8.32 -13.36 15.64
C LEU A 86 -6.86 -13.62 15.23
N LEU A 87 -6.21 -12.71 14.49
CA LEU A 87 -4.78 -12.78 14.20
C LEU A 87 -3.95 -12.78 15.48
N ALA A 88 -4.29 -11.93 16.45
CA ALA A 88 -3.59 -11.85 17.73
C ALA A 88 -3.65 -13.14 18.55
N VAL A 89 -4.74 -13.91 18.42
CA VAL A 89 -4.93 -15.17 19.16
C VAL A 89 -4.67 -16.42 18.30
N SER A 90 -4.18 -16.24 17.07
CA SER A 90 -3.90 -17.34 16.16
C SER A 90 -2.84 -18.29 16.72
N PRO A 91 -3.12 -19.61 16.80
CA PRO A 91 -2.18 -20.58 17.36
C PRO A 91 -1.23 -21.19 16.34
N VAL A 92 -1.50 -21.05 15.04
CA VAL A 92 -0.78 -21.72 13.95
C VAL A 92 -0.61 -20.84 12.73
N ALA A 93 0.48 -21.02 12.01
CA ALA A 93 0.86 -20.20 10.86
C ALA A 93 -0.20 -20.21 9.74
N TRP A 94 -0.77 -21.35 9.39
CA TRP A 94 -1.77 -21.42 8.31
C TRP A 94 -3.05 -20.62 8.65
N ALA A 95 -3.50 -20.66 9.92
CA ALA A 95 -4.67 -19.88 10.34
C ALA A 95 -4.37 -18.38 10.27
N PHE A 96 -3.16 -17.96 10.67
CA PHE A 96 -2.70 -16.59 10.51
C PHE A 96 -2.73 -16.15 9.04
N LEU A 97 -2.24 -16.98 8.10
CA LEU A 97 -2.24 -16.66 6.67
C LEU A 97 -3.66 -16.54 6.09
N VAL A 98 -4.59 -17.42 6.48
CA VAL A 98 -6.00 -17.31 6.07
C VAL A 98 -6.62 -16.03 6.60
N LEU A 99 -6.36 -15.68 7.86
CA LEU A 99 -6.83 -14.43 8.44
C LEU A 99 -6.22 -13.20 7.76
N ARG A 100 -4.96 -13.26 7.32
CA ARG A 100 -4.32 -12.20 6.52
C ARG A 100 -5.01 -11.99 5.17
N LEU A 101 -5.41 -13.08 4.50
CA LEU A 101 -6.18 -13.01 3.26
C LEU A 101 -7.55 -12.33 3.51
N LEU A 102 -8.27 -12.74 4.54
CA LEU A 102 -9.56 -12.12 4.89
C LEU A 102 -9.40 -10.65 5.29
N GLN A 103 -8.39 -10.34 6.09
CA GLN A 103 -8.05 -8.98 6.51
C GLN A 103 -7.75 -8.10 5.29
N GLY A 104 -6.99 -8.61 4.30
CA GLY A 104 -6.70 -7.91 3.05
C GLY A 104 -7.97 -7.63 2.24
N ALA A 105 -8.85 -8.63 2.09
CA ALA A 105 -10.13 -8.43 1.41
C ALA A 105 -10.95 -7.30 2.06
N LEU A 106 -11.04 -7.27 3.38
CA LEU A 106 -11.75 -6.23 4.14
C LEU A 106 -11.08 -4.86 4.03
N ALA A 107 -9.74 -4.82 3.99
CA ALA A 107 -8.96 -3.60 3.75
C ALA A 107 -9.30 -2.94 2.42
N GLY A 108 -9.52 -3.74 1.37
CA GLY A 108 -10.05 -3.26 0.08
C GLY A 108 -11.39 -2.54 0.24
N GLY A 109 -12.30 -3.11 1.04
CA GLY A 109 -13.59 -2.51 1.34
C GLY A 109 -13.49 -1.17 2.09
N ILE A 110 -12.64 -1.11 3.12
CA ILE A 110 -12.39 0.14 3.85
C ILE A 110 -11.86 1.22 2.91
N SER A 111 -10.88 0.88 2.07
CA SER A 111 -10.28 1.81 1.12
C SER A 111 -11.28 2.37 0.10
N VAL A 112 -12.17 1.52 -0.43
CA VAL A 112 -13.22 1.93 -1.38
C VAL A 112 -14.26 2.79 -0.69
N ALA A 113 -14.78 2.33 0.47
CA ALA A 113 -15.84 3.03 1.18
C ALA A 113 -15.41 4.41 1.71
N ALA A 114 -14.20 4.52 2.26
CA ALA A 114 -13.67 5.78 2.75
C ALA A 114 -13.57 6.84 1.63
N ARG A 115 -13.08 6.45 0.45
CA ARG A 115 -13.02 7.35 -0.71
C ARG A 115 -14.39 7.73 -1.23
N ALA A 116 -15.32 6.76 -1.33
CA ALA A 116 -16.68 7.00 -1.77
C ALA A 116 -17.40 7.99 -0.86
N LEU A 117 -17.27 7.86 0.47
CA LEU A 117 -17.81 8.80 1.44
C LEU A 117 -17.31 10.23 1.25
N LEU A 118 -16.02 10.40 0.89
CA LEU A 118 -15.49 11.73 0.62
C LEU A 118 -16.10 12.33 -0.65
N VAL A 119 -16.28 11.55 -1.71
CA VAL A 119 -16.93 11.98 -2.95
C VAL A 119 -18.40 12.34 -2.73
N GLU A 120 -19.11 11.62 -1.85
CA GLU A 120 -20.50 11.90 -1.50
C GLU A 120 -20.69 13.23 -0.73
N GLN A 121 -19.66 13.71 -0.02
CA GLN A 121 -19.77 14.82 0.91
C GLN A 121 -19.02 16.09 0.49
N TYR A 122 -18.05 15.96 -0.39
CA TYR A 122 -17.16 17.05 -0.80
C TYR A 122 -17.14 17.19 -2.31
N ASP A 123 -17.03 18.43 -2.79
CA ASP A 123 -16.95 18.77 -4.20
C ASP A 123 -15.75 19.69 -4.48
N GLY A 124 -15.32 19.73 -5.73
CA GLY A 124 -14.32 20.65 -6.24
C GLY A 124 -13.04 20.73 -5.39
N LYS A 125 -12.68 21.95 -4.95
CA LYS A 125 -11.46 22.20 -4.16
C LYS A 125 -11.50 21.55 -2.78
N ASP A 126 -12.66 21.39 -2.17
CA ASP A 126 -12.80 20.78 -0.85
C ASP A 126 -12.62 19.27 -0.92
N LEU A 127 -13.04 18.62 -2.00
CA LEU A 127 -12.74 17.21 -2.26
C LEU A 127 -11.22 16.99 -2.42
N THR A 128 -10.54 17.88 -3.15
CA THR A 128 -9.09 17.82 -3.29
C THR A 128 -8.38 17.91 -1.94
N ARG A 129 -8.82 18.81 -1.05
CA ARG A 129 -8.29 18.94 0.32
C ARG A 129 -8.56 17.68 1.16
N ALA A 130 -9.75 17.10 1.03
CA ALA A 130 -10.11 15.86 1.73
C ALA A 130 -9.22 14.69 1.28
N TYR A 131 -8.97 14.54 -0.02
CA TYR A 131 -8.03 13.54 -0.53
C TYR A 131 -6.59 13.78 -0.10
N SER A 132 -6.15 15.04 0.00
CA SER A 132 -4.82 15.37 0.53
C SER A 132 -4.66 14.91 1.98
N SER A 133 -5.71 15.10 2.80
CA SER A 133 -5.73 14.60 4.18
C SER A 133 -5.67 13.08 4.25
N LEU A 134 -6.39 12.39 3.36
CA LEU A 134 -6.37 10.92 3.26
C LEU A 134 -4.98 10.40 2.86
N SER A 135 -4.33 11.09 1.91
CA SER A 135 -2.97 10.75 1.48
C SER A 135 -1.94 10.97 2.58
N LEU A 136 -2.11 12.02 3.40
CA LEU A 136 -1.26 12.23 4.58
C LEU A 136 -1.39 11.08 5.58
N CYS A 137 -2.62 10.58 5.83
CA CYS A 137 -2.83 9.41 6.69
C CYS A 137 -2.14 8.16 6.14
N PHE A 138 -2.14 7.97 4.81
CA PHE A 138 -1.39 6.89 4.17
C PHE A 138 0.12 6.99 4.43
N VAL A 139 0.71 8.17 4.22
CA VAL A 139 2.15 8.39 4.45
C VAL A 139 2.52 8.19 5.91
N LEU A 140 1.71 8.71 6.84
CA LEU A 140 1.92 8.53 8.27
C LEU A 140 1.84 7.06 8.68
N SER A 141 0.95 6.28 8.06
CA SER A 141 0.87 4.84 8.35
C SER A 141 2.13 4.08 7.95
N LEU A 142 2.84 4.51 6.90
CA LEU A 142 4.07 3.82 6.47
C LEU A 142 5.17 3.83 7.55
N GLY A 143 5.38 4.97 8.20
CA GLY A 143 6.46 5.12 9.18
C GLY A 143 5.99 5.07 10.63
N ALA A 144 5.01 5.90 10.99
CA ALA A 144 4.56 5.97 12.37
C ALA A 144 3.99 4.63 12.87
N SER A 145 3.21 3.91 12.04
CA SER A 145 2.68 2.62 12.48
C SER A 145 3.75 1.54 12.58
N GLN A 146 4.75 1.52 11.70
CA GLN A 146 5.88 0.60 11.82
C GLN A 146 6.65 0.86 13.14
N PHE A 147 6.96 2.12 13.44
CA PHE A 147 7.64 2.52 14.67
C PHE A 147 6.82 2.18 15.92
N ILE A 148 5.52 2.55 15.94
CA ILE A 148 4.62 2.26 17.08
C ILE A 148 4.49 0.75 17.26
N GLY A 149 4.38 -0.02 16.18
CA GLY A 149 4.33 -1.48 16.23
C GLY A 149 5.55 -2.09 16.87
N ALA A 150 6.75 -1.67 16.45
CA ALA A 150 8.01 -2.11 17.03
C ALA A 150 8.10 -1.74 18.51
N MET A 151 7.75 -0.50 18.87
CA MET A 151 7.78 -0.02 20.25
C MET A 151 6.89 -0.86 21.18
N ILE A 152 5.65 -1.08 20.78
CA ILE A 152 4.70 -1.85 21.59
C ILE A 152 5.16 -3.31 21.71
N ALA A 153 5.57 -3.93 20.61
CA ALA A 153 5.97 -5.33 20.62
C ALA A 153 7.27 -5.57 21.41
N THR A 154 8.19 -4.60 21.41
CA THR A 154 9.41 -4.68 22.24
C THR A 154 9.10 -4.55 23.73
N LEU A 155 8.12 -3.73 24.10
CA LEU A 155 7.72 -3.54 25.50
C LEU A 155 6.79 -4.65 26.02
N THR A 156 6.13 -5.37 25.11
CA THR A 156 5.14 -6.40 25.47
C THR A 156 5.36 -7.69 24.66
N ASN A 157 4.55 -7.90 23.65
CA ASN A 157 4.68 -8.94 22.64
C ASN A 157 3.85 -8.57 21.39
N TRP A 158 4.04 -9.32 20.30
CA TRP A 158 3.34 -9.09 19.04
C TRP A 158 1.82 -9.28 19.15
N ARG A 159 1.33 -10.17 20.00
CA ARG A 159 -0.11 -10.45 20.21
C ARG A 159 -0.82 -9.22 20.79
N ILE A 160 -0.23 -8.63 21.84
CA ILE A 160 -0.76 -7.39 22.45
C ILE A 160 -0.71 -6.23 21.46
N ALA A 161 0.37 -6.13 20.68
CA ALA A 161 0.47 -5.11 19.66
C ALA A 161 -0.68 -5.22 18.62
N MET A 162 -1.01 -6.43 18.16
CA MET A 162 -2.16 -6.67 17.27
C MET A 162 -3.50 -6.31 17.91
N LEU A 163 -3.70 -6.64 19.19
CA LEU A 163 -4.92 -6.29 19.93
C LEU A 163 -5.13 -4.78 20.02
N LEU A 164 -4.04 -4.01 20.19
CA LEU A 164 -4.09 -2.55 20.21
C LEU A 164 -4.47 -1.92 18.87
N VAL A 165 -4.27 -2.61 17.74
CA VAL A 165 -4.80 -2.18 16.43
C VAL A 165 -6.26 -2.64 16.26
N ALA A 166 -6.60 -3.84 16.74
CA ALA A 166 -7.96 -4.38 16.61
C ALA A 166 -8.99 -3.53 17.37
N MET A 167 -8.65 -3.13 18.60
CA MET A 167 -9.56 -2.41 19.50
C MET A 167 -10.08 -1.09 18.91
N PRO A 168 -9.25 -0.17 18.39
CA PRO A 168 -9.76 1.05 17.75
C PRO A 168 -10.67 0.78 16.55
N CYS A 169 -10.40 -0.26 15.76
CA CYS A 169 -11.24 -0.61 14.61
C CYS A 169 -12.64 -1.02 15.07
N VAL A 170 -12.75 -1.91 16.07
CA VAL A 170 -14.03 -2.34 16.63
C VAL A 170 -14.74 -1.18 17.33
N LEU A 171 -14.03 -0.42 18.15
CA LEU A 171 -14.59 0.72 18.86
C LEU A 171 -15.15 1.78 17.91
N MET A 172 -14.42 2.13 16.86
CA MET A 172 -14.90 3.06 15.83
C MET A 172 -16.15 2.56 15.12
N ALA A 173 -16.21 1.26 14.82
CA ALA A 173 -17.35 0.68 14.12
C ALA A 173 -18.61 0.60 15.01
N THR A 174 -18.45 0.45 16.33
CA THR A 174 -19.57 0.25 17.27
C THR A 174 -20.07 1.54 17.91
N LEU A 175 -19.26 2.59 17.99
CA LEU A 175 -19.67 3.86 18.59
C LEU A 175 -20.81 4.51 17.80
N LYS A 176 -21.98 4.67 18.45
CA LYS A 176 -23.18 5.28 17.85
C LYS A 176 -22.95 6.69 17.29
N GLY A 177 -22.00 7.43 17.85
CA GLY A 177 -21.65 8.78 17.39
C GLY A 177 -21.00 8.82 16.00
N TRP A 178 -20.52 7.69 15.51
CA TRP A 178 -19.93 7.49 14.18
C TRP A 178 -20.90 6.83 13.19
N ASN A 179 -22.08 6.37 13.66
CA ASN A 179 -23.13 5.89 12.77
C ASN A 179 -23.56 7.04 11.84
N ILE A 180 -22.93 7.09 10.69
CA ILE A 180 -23.24 8.03 9.62
C ILE A 180 -24.60 7.59 9.09
N ALA A 181 -25.66 8.31 9.45
CA ALA A 181 -26.99 8.05 8.94
C ALA A 181 -26.90 7.96 7.41
N ALA A 182 -27.28 6.82 6.88
CA ALA A 182 -27.21 6.52 5.46
C ALA A 182 -28.13 7.45 4.68
N GLN A 183 -27.63 8.57 4.23
CA GLN A 183 -28.19 9.21 3.05
C GLN A 183 -27.81 8.29 1.89
N HIS A 184 -28.78 7.52 1.43
CA HIS A 184 -28.64 6.70 0.22
C HIS A 184 -28.50 7.65 -0.99
N ILE A 185 -27.31 8.10 -1.27
CA ILE A 185 -26.99 8.59 -2.61
C ILE A 185 -26.64 7.33 -3.40
N VAL A 186 -27.65 6.70 -3.98
CA VAL A 186 -27.48 5.65 -4.97
C VAL A 186 -26.87 6.33 -6.19
N LEU A 187 -25.55 6.25 -6.34
CA LEU A 187 -24.92 6.63 -7.60
C LEU A 187 -25.45 5.69 -8.69
N PRO A 188 -26.02 6.21 -9.79
CA PRO A 188 -26.61 5.37 -10.82
C PRO A 188 -25.57 4.40 -11.36
N HIS A 189 -25.87 3.12 -11.25
CA HIS A 189 -25.04 2.03 -11.79
C HIS A 189 -25.06 2.17 -13.31
N ARG A 190 -23.98 2.68 -13.90
CA ARG A 190 -23.83 2.74 -15.36
C ARG A 190 -23.55 1.31 -15.85
N THR A 191 -24.59 0.66 -16.35
CA THR A 191 -24.48 -0.59 -17.12
C THR A 191 -23.56 -0.36 -18.32
N GLY A 192 -22.53 -1.21 -18.47
CA GLY A 192 -21.56 -1.11 -19.57
C GLY A 192 -20.09 -0.95 -19.13
N GLU A 193 -19.80 -1.01 -17.83
CA GLU A 193 -18.44 -0.84 -17.29
C GLU A 193 -17.47 -1.96 -17.71
N SER A 194 -17.93 -3.21 -17.76
CA SER A 194 -17.07 -4.37 -18.04
C SER A 194 -16.41 -4.31 -19.44
N ALA A 195 -17.13 -3.86 -20.44
CA ALA A 195 -16.59 -3.74 -21.81
C ALA A 195 -15.55 -2.61 -21.97
N ARG A 196 -15.56 -1.64 -21.05
CA ARG A 196 -14.58 -0.52 -21.04
C ARG A 196 -13.25 -0.91 -20.39
N PHE A 197 -13.24 -1.83 -19.41
CA PHE A 197 -12.00 -2.29 -18.76
C PHE A 197 -11.04 -2.95 -19.74
N HIS A 198 -11.53 -3.86 -20.57
CA HIS A 198 -10.70 -4.54 -21.57
C HIS A 198 -10.05 -3.56 -22.54
N LYS A 199 -10.80 -2.53 -22.96
CA LYS A 199 -10.27 -1.49 -23.86
C LYS A 199 -9.18 -0.64 -23.22
N LEU A 200 -9.26 -0.36 -21.91
CA LEU A 200 -8.26 0.43 -21.17
C LEU A 200 -6.96 -0.36 -20.99
N ILE A 201 -7.02 -1.64 -20.61
CA ILE A 201 -5.83 -2.47 -20.39
C ILE A 201 -4.98 -2.62 -21.64
N VAL A 202 -5.61 -2.65 -22.82
CA VAL A 202 -4.91 -2.80 -24.10
C VAL A 202 -4.30 -1.48 -24.60
N GLN A 203 -4.69 -0.32 -24.03
CA GLN A 203 -4.14 0.97 -24.44
C GLN A 203 -2.75 1.23 -23.82
N PRO A 204 -1.68 1.36 -24.63
CA PRO A 204 -0.34 1.63 -24.10
C PRO A 204 -0.25 2.93 -23.28
N ARG A 205 -1.01 3.96 -23.67
CA ARG A 205 -1.07 5.25 -22.96
C ARG A 205 -1.68 5.14 -21.56
N PHE A 206 -2.48 4.10 -21.30
CA PHE A 206 -3.04 3.78 -19.99
C PHE A 206 -2.13 2.83 -19.22
N ILE A 207 -1.80 1.68 -19.84
CA ILE A 207 -1.15 0.59 -19.11
C ILE A 207 0.31 0.87 -18.78
N LEU A 208 1.08 1.58 -19.63
CA LEU A 208 2.49 1.85 -19.36
C LEU A 208 2.71 2.71 -18.10
N PRO A 209 2.02 3.86 -17.89
CA PRO A 209 2.11 4.57 -16.63
C PRO A 209 1.68 3.73 -15.42
N VAL A 210 0.61 2.91 -15.57
CA VAL A 210 0.15 2.00 -14.50
C VAL A 210 1.25 1.01 -14.14
N LEU A 211 1.90 0.38 -15.10
CA LEU A 211 2.99 -0.55 -14.86
C LEU A 211 4.22 0.14 -14.24
N ALA A 212 4.57 1.35 -14.71
CA ALA A 212 5.67 2.11 -14.13
C ALA A 212 5.45 2.39 -12.63
N GLY A 213 4.26 2.86 -12.26
CA GLY A 213 3.88 3.07 -10.87
C GLY A 213 3.78 1.76 -10.08
N GLY A 214 3.28 0.70 -10.71
CA GLY A 214 3.09 -0.63 -10.13
C GLY A 214 4.40 -1.34 -9.81
N PHE A 215 5.38 -1.34 -10.72
CA PHE A 215 6.70 -1.93 -10.46
C PHE A 215 7.44 -1.20 -9.35
N GLY A 216 7.38 0.14 -9.31
CA GLY A 216 7.94 0.90 -8.20
C GLY A 216 7.23 0.59 -6.87
N TYR A 217 5.91 0.41 -6.86
CA TYR A 217 5.17 -0.03 -5.69
C TYR A 217 5.56 -1.45 -5.27
N SER A 218 5.80 -2.35 -6.23
CA SER A 218 6.27 -3.71 -5.96
C SER A 218 7.63 -3.73 -5.24
N ILE A 219 8.54 -2.79 -5.54
CA ILE A 219 9.81 -2.64 -4.81
C ILE A 219 9.54 -2.35 -3.32
N ILE A 220 8.58 -1.45 -3.02
CA ILE A 220 8.19 -1.16 -1.64
C ILE A 220 7.71 -2.42 -0.93
N VAL A 221 6.86 -3.21 -1.58
CA VAL A 221 6.26 -4.42 -1.01
C VAL A 221 7.31 -5.50 -0.80
N VAL A 222 8.15 -5.78 -1.79
CA VAL A 222 9.24 -6.78 -1.69
C VAL A 222 10.22 -6.39 -0.59
N PHE A 223 10.64 -5.13 -0.54
CA PHE A 223 11.51 -4.65 0.54
C PHE A 223 10.83 -4.81 1.91
N SER A 224 9.58 -4.39 2.04
CA SER A 224 8.84 -4.43 3.31
C SER A 224 8.64 -5.85 3.84
N SER A 225 8.51 -6.86 2.99
CA SER A 225 8.37 -8.27 3.41
C SER A 225 9.71 -8.93 3.75
N THR A 226 10.78 -8.52 3.07
CA THR A 226 12.09 -9.17 3.17
C THR A 226 13.00 -8.50 4.20
N ALA A 227 12.97 -7.15 4.29
CA ALA A 227 13.85 -6.38 5.15
C ALA A 227 13.72 -6.70 6.66
N PRO A 228 12.53 -7.00 7.24
CA PRO A 228 12.45 -7.40 8.65
C PRO A 228 13.32 -8.61 8.97
N VAL A 229 13.27 -9.62 8.10
CA VAL A 229 14.06 -10.86 8.27
C VAL A 229 15.53 -10.57 8.02
N LEU A 230 15.85 -9.91 6.89
CA LEU A 230 17.25 -9.62 6.52
C LEU A 230 17.97 -8.70 7.48
N LEU A 231 17.32 -7.69 8.04
CA LEU A 231 17.98 -6.74 8.92
C LEU A 231 18.10 -7.27 10.35
N GLN A 232 17.10 -8.01 10.82
CA GLN A 232 17.10 -8.52 12.19
C GLN A 232 17.95 -9.78 12.34
N GLN A 233 17.93 -10.72 11.41
CA GLN A 233 18.69 -11.97 11.53
C GLN A 233 20.16 -11.83 11.08
N PRO A 234 20.49 -11.58 9.78
CA PRO A 234 21.88 -11.51 9.34
C PRO A 234 22.67 -10.32 9.86
N PHE A 235 22.00 -9.16 10.06
CA PHE A 235 22.68 -7.96 10.52
C PHE A 235 22.48 -7.68 12.02
N ASN A 236 21.78 -8.58 12.73
CA ASN A 236 21.53 -8.52 14.19
C ASN A 236 20.86 -7.21 14.67
N TRP A 237 20.03 -6.61 13.81
CA TRP A 237 19.25 -5.46 14.23
C TRP A 237 18.12 -5.90 15.16
N SER A 238 17.91 -5.13 16.23
CA SER A 238 16.74 -5.31 17.07
C SER A 238 15.46 -4.91 16.33
N MET A 239 14.32 -5.44 16.79
CA MET A 239 13.00 -5.03 16.32
C MET A 239 12.81 -3.51 16.42
N TRP A 240 13.36 -2.89 17.47
CA TRP A 240 13.33 -1.44 17.68
C TRP A 240 14.12 -0.67 16.61
N GLU A 241 15.36 -1.08 16.32
CA GLU A 241 16.18 -0.45 15.27
C GLU A 241 15.51 -0.56 13.90
N TYR A 242 14.93 -1.71 13.57
CA TYR A 242 14.14 -1.86 12.36
C TYR A 242 12.91 -0.95 12.36
N GLY A 243 12.22 -0.82 13.48
CA GLY A 243 11.06 0.07 13.63
C GLY A 243 11.39 1.54 13.36
N LEU A 244 12.57 2.00 13.79
CA LEU A 244 13.05 3.36 13.55
C LEU A 244 13.19 3.68 12.05
N LEU A 245 13.43 2.69 11.18
CA LEU A 245 13.48 2.91 9.73
C LEU A 245 12.18 3.44 9.14
N GLY A 246 11.06 3.26 9.82
CA GLY A 246 9.78 3.80 9.38
C GLY A 246 9.81 5.31 9.12
N TRP A 247 10.54 6.07 9.94
CA TRP A 247 10.65 7.52 9.78
C TRP A 247 11.39 7.95 8.51
N PRO A 248 12.66 7.55 8.27
CA PRO A 248 13.34 7.91 7.02
C PRO A 248 12.63 7.40 5.78
N ILE A 249 11.99 6.23 5.83
CA ILE A 249 11.15 5.68 4.76
C ILE A 249 9.99 6.63 4.43
N SER A 250 9.24 7.07 5.44
CA SER A 250 8.12 8.01 5.26
C SER A 250 8.58 9.38 4.78
N ILE A 251 9.67 9.90 5.33
CA ILE A 251 10.24 11.20 4.93
C ILE A 251 10.68 11.13 3.46
N ALA A 252 11.38 10.08 3.05
CA ALA A 252 11.83 9.90 1.68
C ALA A 252 10.65 9.87 0.70
N TYR A 253 9.61 9.08 1.00
CA TYR A 253 8.42 9.03 0.16
C TYR A 253 7.69 10.39 0.10
N LEU A 254 7.56 11.08 1.24
CA LEU A 254 6.94 12.41 1.32
C LEU A 254 7.74 13.46 0.52
N LEU A 255 9.07 13.43 0.59
CA LEU A 255 9.94 14.30 -0.23
C LEU A 255 9.66 14.08 -1.72
N GLY A 256 9.54 12.83 -2.16
CA GLY A 256 9.18 12.50 -3.53
C GLY A 256 7.84 13.07 -3.96
N THR A 257 6.80 12.94 -3.13
CA THR A 257 5.47 13.50 -3.44
C THR A 257 5.48 15.04 -3.48
N ARG A 258 6.27 15.69 -2.62
CA ARG A 258 6.45 17.15 -2.62
C ARG A 258 7.20 17.62 -3.87
N LEU A 259 8.25 16.92 -4.27
CA LEU A 259 8.97 17.19 -5.51
C LEU A 259 8.06 17.05 -6.74
N ALA A 260 7.22 16.01 -6.79
CA ALA A 260 6.23 15.85 -7.85
C ALA A 260 5.28 17.06 -7.92
N SER A 261 4.77 17.50 -6.78
CA SER A 261 3.85 18.65 -6.72
C SER A 261 4.53 19.96 -7.13
N ALA A 262 5.79 20.18 -6.73
CA ALA A 262 6.56 21.38 -7.07
C ALA A 262 6.91 21.43 -8.57
N LEU A 263 7.22 20.29 -9.18
CA LEU A 263 7.58 20.20 -10.59
C LEU A 263 6.36 20.18 -11.52
N ALA A 264 5.18 19.83 -11.01
CA ALA A 264 3.95 19.73 -11.80
C ALA A 264 3.53 21.06 -12.46
N THR A 265 3.91 22.19 -11.87
CA THR A 265 3.56 23.53 -12.38
C THR A 265 4.35 23.95 -13.62
N GLY A 266 5.48 23.31 -13.92
CA GLY A 266 6.35 23.73 -15.02
C GLY A 266 6.84 22.62 -15.96
N HIS A 267 6.54 21.36 -15.67
CA HIS A 267 7.10 20.24 -16.41
C HIS A 267 6.02 19.30 -16.97
N ASN A 268 6.33 18.68 -18.11
CA ASN A 268 5.49 17.65 -18.69
C ASN A 268 5.49 16.39 -17.82
N GLU A 269 4.31 15.88 -17.44
CA GLU A 269 4.13 14.71 -16.60
C GLU A 269 4.87 13.46 -17.12
N VAL A 270 4.95 13.29 -18.44
CA VAL A 270 5.71 12.18 -19.05
C VAL A 270 7.21 12.31 -18.76
N ARG A 271 7.76 13.55 -18.80
CA ARG A 271 9.17 13.78 -18.43
C ARG A 271 9.40 13.52 -16.95
N MET A 272 8.46 13.92 -16.11
CA MET A 272 8.53 13.65 -14.66
C MET A 272 8.51 12.16 -14.37
N LEU A 273 7.64 11.39 -15.04
CA LEU A 273 7.59 9.94 -14.88
C LEU A 273 8.90 9.28 -15.33
N ARG A 274 9.49 9.75 -16.42
CA ARG A 274 10.81 9.27 -16.88
C ARG A 274 11.92 9.62 -15.90
N PHE A 275 11.95 10.84 -15.41
CA PHE A 275 12.95 11.26 -14.43
C PHE A 275 12.85 10.42 -13.15
N SER A 276 11.64 10.19 -12.65
CA SER A 276 11.44 9.33 -11.49
C SER A 276 11.83 7.86 -11.76
N GLY A 277 11.54 7.33 -12.95
CA GLY A 277 12.00 6.00 -13.36
C GLY A 277 13.53 5.89 -13.45
N ALA A 278 14.20 6.91 -13.99
CA ALA A 278 15.68 6.99 -14.02
C ALA A 278 16.27 7.08 -12.61
N LEU A 279 15.66 7.87 -11.73
CA LEU A 279 16.09 7.99 -10.32
C LEU A 279 15.88 6.68 -9.55
N LEU A 280 14.78 5.95 -9.84
CA LEU A 280 14.52 4.62 -9.28
C LEU A 280 15.62 3.63 -9.70
N LEU A 281 15.97 3.63 -11.00
CA LEU A 281 17.04 2.80 -11.55
C LEU A 281 18.40 3.15 -10.96
N LEU A 282 18.70 4.45 -10.82
CA LEU A 282 19.92 4.92 -10.16
C LEU A 282 20.02 4.41 -8.72
N GLY A 283 18.94 4.51 -7.94
CA GLY A 283 18.89 3.98 -6.58
C GLY A 283 19.16 2.47 -6.54
N ALA A 284 18.60 1.72 -7.49
CA ALA A 284 18.83 0.28 -7.60
C ALA A 284 20.28 -0.06 -7.99
N LEU A 285 20.90 0.70 -8.89
CA LEU A 285 22.31 0.54 -9.24
C LEU A 285 23.24 0.87 -8.07
N ILE A 286 22.95 1.94 -7.34
CA ILE A 286 23.70 2.28 -6.11
C ILE A 286 23.57 1.14 -5.10
N MET A 287 22.36 0.58 -4.90
CA MET A 287 22.13 -0.55 -4.01
C MET A 287 22.96 -1.77 -4.45
N LEU A 288 22.99 -2.08 -5.73
CA LEU A 288 23.78 -3.20 -6.29
C LEU A 288 25.27 -3.02 -6.02
N ILE A 289 25.82 -1.82 -6.30
CA ILE A 289 27.25 -1.51 -6.09
C ILE A 289 27.57 -1.50 -4.59
N ALA A 290 26.76 -0.81 -3.77
CA ALA A 290 26.99 -0.70 -2.34
C ALA A 290 26.93 -2.07 -1.64
N SER A 291 25.97 -2.92 -2.00
CA SER A 291 25.86 -4.27 -1.43
C SER A 291 27.02 -5.20 -1.84
N SER A 292 27.62 -5.00 -3.01
CA SER A 292 28.80 -5.76 -3.45
C SER A 292 30.07 -5.32 -2.72
N LEU A 293 30.21 -4.02 -2.43
CA LEU A 293 31.38 -3.45 -1.76
C LEU A 293 31.31 -3.57 -0.24
N LEU A 294 30.12 -3.39 0.34
CA LEU A 294 29.87 -3.33 1.79
C LEU A 294 29.00 -4.52 2.23
N LYS A 295 29.48 -5.74 1.98
CA LYS A 295 28.73 -7.01 2.16
C LYS A 295 28.10 -7.20 3.55
N ASN A 296 28.72 -6.64 4.60
CA ASN A 296 28.27 -6.80 6.00
C ASN A 296 27.58 -5.55 6.56
N SER A 297 27.11 -4.63 5.69
CA SER A 297 26.47 -3.40 6.13
C SER A 297 25.01 -3.32 5.69
N ALA A 298 24.10 -3.26 6.63
CA ALA A 298 22.69 -3.00 6.37
C ALA A 298 22.47 -1.67 5.62
N TYR A 299 23.33 -0.68 5.87
CA TYR A 299 23.27 0.65 5.22
C TYR A 299 23.44 0.56 3.70
N ALA A 300 24.17 -0.44 3.19
CA ALA A 300 24.34 -0.68 1.76
C ALA A 300 23.03 -1.00 1.04
N ILE A 301 22.03 -1.43 1.77
CA ILE A 301 20.71 -1.82 1.25
C ILE A 301 19.69 -0.71 1.49
N TRP A 302 19.52 -0.27 2.74
CA TRP A 302 18.39 0.60 3.04
C TRP A 302 18.61 2.08 2.69
N LEU A 303 19.87 2.61 2.67
CA LEU A 303 20.10 3.99 2.23
C LEU A 303 19.75 4.20 0.74
N PRO A 304 20.21 3.34 -0.21
CA PRO A 304 19.76 3.43 -1.60
C PRO A 304 18.25 3.20 -1.74
N TYR A 305 17.65 2.37 -0.88
CA TYR A 305 16.21 2.20 -0.86
C TYR A 305 15.46 3.49 -0.53
N CYS A 306 15.97 4.34 0.37
CA CYS A 306 15.38 5.66 0.61
C CYS A 306 15.38 6.53 -0.66
N LEU A 307 16.43 6.49 -1.48
CA LEU A 307 16.44 7.17 -2.78
C LEU A 307 15.38 6.62 -3.73
N MET A 308 15.21 5.28 -3.74
CA MET A 308 14.15 4.64 -4.55
C MET A 308 12.76 5.05 -4.07
N LEU A 309 12.58 5.29 -2.76
CA LEU A 309 11.33 5.79 -2.20
C LEU A 309 11.03 7.24 -2.61
N VAL A 310 12.03 8.11 -2.67
CA VAL A 310 11.87 9.45 -3.25
C VAL A 310 11.39 9.34 -4.70
N ALA A 311 12.05 8.49 -5.49
CA ALA A 311 11.65 8.25 -6.87
C ALA A 311 10.22 7.74 -6.99
N GLN A 312 9.81 6.78 -6.16
CA GLN A 312 8.46 6.23 -6.16
C GLN A 312 7.41 7.23 -5.66
N GLY A 313 7.75 8.04 -4.66
CA GLY A 313 6.89 9.14 -4.20
C GLY A 313 6.59 10.15 -5.30
N MET A 314 7.52 10.35 -6.26
CA MET A 314 7.27 11.13 -7.47
C MET A 314 6.49 10.33 -8.52
N ALA A 315 6.89 9.09 -8.79
CA ALA A 315 6.32 8.28 -9.87
C ALA A 315 4.84 7.99 -9.65
N TYR A 316 4.46 7.64 -8.41
CA TYR A 316 3.12 7.13 -8.10
C TYR A 316 2.00 8.12 -8.45
N PRO A 317 1.98 9.37 -7.93
CA PRO A 317 0.93 10.33 -8.27
C PRO A 317 0.92 10.72 -9.74
N VAL A 318 2.08 10.81 -10.38
CA VAL A 318 2.21 11.14 -11.81
C VAL A 318 1.68 10.00 -12.67
N SER A 319 1.96 8.75 -12.33
CA SER A 319 1.44 7.58 -13.05
C SER A 319 -0.08 7.49 -12.97
N LEU A 320 -0.66 7.76 -11.80
CA LEU A 320 -2.11 7.82 -11.59
C LEU A 320 -2.75 8.94 -12.43
N SER A 321 -2.14 10.13 -12.46
CA SER A 321 -2.62 11.27 -13.24
C SER A 321 -2.63 10.94 -14.75
N LEU A 322 -1.53 10.44 -15.28
CA LEU A 322 -1.41 10.08 -16.70
C LEU A 322 -2.41 9.00 -17.11
N ALA A 323 -2.56 7.96 -16.30
CA ALA A 323 -3.50 6.88 -16.58
C ALA A 323 -4.96 7.35 -16.49
N SER A 324 -5.33 8.14 -15.47
CA SER A 324 -6.71 8.61 -15.29
C SER A 324 -7.20 9.51 -16.41
N ARG A 325 -6.32 10.29 -17.05
CA ARG A 325 -6.67 11.13 -18.23
C ARG A 325 -7.11 10.33 -19.44
N GLN A 326 -6.71 9.06 -19.56
CA GLN A 326 -7.13 8.19 -20.66
C GLN A 326 -8.55 7.65 -20.48
N SER A 327 -9.14 7.84 -19.31
CA SER A 327 -10.47 7.32 -18.94
C SER A 327 -11.56 8.38 -19.02
N THR A 328 -11.75 9.02 -20.18
CA THR A 328 -12.80 10.01 -20.39
C THR A 328 -14.18 9.45 -20.01
N GLY A 329 -14.80 10.03 -18.97
CA GLY A 329 -16.14 9.65 -18.48
C GLY A 329 -16.22 8.39 -17.62
N ALA A 330 -15.08 7.75 -17.26
CA ALA A 330 -15.02 6.53 -16.44
C ALA A 330 -13.89 6.58 -15.37
N ALA A 331 -13.72 7.71 -14.70
CA ALA A 331 -12.62 7.91 -13.73
C ALA A 331 -12.63 6.89 -12.59
N SER A 332 -13.79 6.55 -12.02
CA SER A 332 -13.91 5.60 -10.92
C SER A 332 -13.51 4.16 -11.30
N PRO A 333 -14.02 3.59 -12.42
CA PRO A 333 -13.56 2.28 -12.89
C PRO A 333 -12.07 2.23 -13.22
N ALA A 334 -11.51 3.28 -13.83
CA ALA A 334 -10.08 3.33 -14.13
C ALA A 334 -9.21 3.30 -12.87
N MET A 335 -9.59 4.06 -11.83
CA MET A 335 -8.88 4.05 -10.55
C MET A 335 -8.96 2.70 -9.85
N ALA A 336 -10.11 2.01 -9.92
CA ALA A 336 -10.25 0.65 -9.41
C ALA A 336 -9.35 -0.35 -10.16
N LEU A 337 -9.26 -0.22 -11.48
CA LEU A 337 -8.39 -1.04 -12.32
C LEU A 337 -6.90 -0.80 -12.01
N ILE A 338 -6.49 0.46 -11.85
CA ILE A 338 -5.13 0.81 -11.46
C ILE A 338 -4.79 0.19 -10.10
N ALA A 339 -5.67 0.32 -9.12
CA ALA A 339 -5.48 -0.27 -7.80
C ALA A 339 -5.36 -1.80 -7.87
N LEU A 340 -6.23 -2.46 -8.64
CA LEU A 340 -6.17 -3.91 -8.87
C LEU A 340 -4.81 -4.32 -9.46
N VAL A 341 -4.39 -3.67 -10.55
CA VAL A 341 -3.11 -3.99 -11.21
C VAL A 341 -1.93 -3.79 -10.25
N HIS A 342 -1.88 -2.69 -9.51
CA HIS A 342 -0.81 -2.42 -8.56
C HIS A 342 -0.74 -3.47 -7.45
N GLN A 343 -1.87 -3.83 -6.86
CA GLN A 343 -1.91 -4.80 -5.76
C GLN A 343 -1.57 -6.23 -6.23
N LEU A 344 -2.11 -6.65 -7.37
CA LEU A 344 -1.79 -7.97 -7.94
C LEU A 344 -0.34 -8.06 -8.37
N LEU A 345 0.19 -7.01 -9.02
CA LEU A 345 1.59 -6.96 -9.44
C LEU A 345 2.52 -7.04 -8.21
N ALA A 346 2.24 -6.28 -7.16
CA ALA A 346 3.00 -6.31 -5.93
C ALA A 346 2.92 -7.67 -5.22
N ALA A 347 1.73 -8.29 -5.15
CA ALA A 347 1.57 -9.61 -4.56
C ALA A 347 2.34 -10.69 -5.33
N LEU A 348 2.25 -10.70 -6.68
CA LEU A 348 2.95 -11.65 -7.53
C LEU A 348 4.46 -11.48 -7.46
N THR A 349 4.97 -10.25 -7.55
CA THR A 349 6.42 -10.00 -7.46
C THR A 349 6.99 -10.36 -6.10
N ASN A 350 6.20 -10.15 -5.03
CA ASN A 350 6.59 -10.55 -3.69
C ASN A 350 6.64 -12.09 -3.52
N LEU A 351 5.69 -12.81 -4.09
CA LEU A 351 5.71 -14.29 -4.12
C LEU A 351 6.90 -14.81 -4.91
N ILE A 352 7.20 -14.23 -6.08
CA ILE A 352 8.39 -14.60 -6.87
C ILE A 352 9.66 -14.31 -6.06
N SER A 353 9.72 -13.16 -5.37
CA SER A 353 10.87 -12.84 -4.52
C SER A 353 11.08 -13.89 -3.42
N SER A 354 10.02 -14.32 -2.76
CA SER A 354 10.12 -15.29 -1.68
C SER A 354 10.55 -16.67 -2.16
N SER A 355 10.11 -17.11 -3.35
CA SER A 355 10.52 -18.40 -3.93
C SER A 355 12.00 -18.44 -4.34
N MET A 356 12.66 -17.29 -4.50
CA MET A 356 14.10 -17.19 -4.78
C MET A 356 14.95 -17.16 -3.49
N GLY A 357 14.31 -17.15 -2.33
CA GLY A 357 14.94 -17.15 -1.00
C GLY A 357 15.15 -15.75 -0.43
N THR A 358 15.38 -15.71 0.89
CA THR A 358 15.58 -14.47 1.68
C THR A 358 17.07 -14.16 1.84
N SER A 359 17.71 -13.63 0.80
CA SER A 359 19.12 -13.19 0.89
C SER A 359 19.27 -11.72 0.44
N PRO A 360 20.29 -10.99 0.94
CA PRO A 360 20.58 -9.64 0.50
C PRO A 360 20.76 -9.54 -1.02
N THR A 361 21.42 -10.51 -1.63
CA THR A 361 21.69 -10.58 -3.07
C THR A 361 20.40 -10.72 -3.87
N VAL A 362 19.49 -11.61 -3.45
CA VAL A 362 18.18 -11.80 -4.10
C VAL A 362 17.36 -10.53 -4.05
N LEU A 363 17.27 -9.88 -2.88
CA LEU A 363 16.55 -8.61 -2.72
C LEU A 363 17.07 -7.54 -3.68
N VAL A 364 18.40 -7.38 -3.76
CA VAL A 364 19.04 -6.38 -4.62
C VAL A 364 18.78 -6.66 -6.11
N ILE A 365 18.90 -7.92 -6.55
CA ILE A 365 18.64 -8.33 -7.95
C ILE A 365 17.17 -8.06 -8.31
N ILE A 366 16.24 -8.40 -7.46
CA ILE A 366 14.81 -8.18 -7.70
C ILE A 366 14.48 -6.69 -7.75
N CYS A 367 15.02 -5.89 -6.81
CA CYS A 367 14.86 -4.44 -6.84
C CYS A 367 15.42 -3.83 -8.14
N ALA A 368 16.59 -4.30 -8.61
CA ALA A 368 17.18 -3.85 -9.86
C ALA A 368 16.34 -4.25 -11.09
N GLY A 369 15.82 -5.47 -11.11
CA GLY A 369 14.92 -5.96 -12.16
C GLY A 369 13.62 -5.13 -12.23
N LEU A 370 12.96 -4.93 -11.09
CA LEU A 370 11.73 -4.14 -11.00
C LEU A 370 11.96 -2.67 -11.36
N ALA A 371 13.08 -2.07 -10.94
CA ALA A 371 13.45 -0.70 -11.30
C ALA A 371 13.69 -0.58 -12.82
N SER A 372 14.31 -1.58 -13.43
CA SER A 372 14.53 -1.63 -14.88
C SER A 372 13.20 -1.74 -15.63
N LEU A 373 12.28 -2.59 -15.18
CA LEU A 373 10.93 -2.71 -15.75
C LEU A 373 10.12 -1.42 -15.57
N ALA A 374 10.20 -0.79 -14.39
CA ALA A 374 9.56 0.49 -14.15
C ALA A 374 10.07 1.55 -15.13
N TRP A 375 11.39 1.66 -15.31
CA TRP A 375 11.99 2.61 -16.24
C TRP A 375 11.62 2.33 -17.70
N LEU A 376 11.63 1.07 -18.14
CA LEU A 376 11.18 0.67 -19.47
C LEU A 376 9.72 1.06 -19.73
N ALA A 377 8.85 0.91 -18.73
CA ALA A 377 7.45 1.30 -18.83
C ALA A 377 7.23 2.83 -18.91
N THR A 378 8.25 3.65 -18.63
CA THR A 378 8.17 5.11 -18.83
C THR A 378 8.45 5.56 -20.27
N ARG A 379 8.83 4.64 -21.18
CA ARG A 379 9.09 4.99 -22.58
C ARG A 379 7.81 5.45 -23.27
N PRO A 380 7.86 6.43 -24.20
CA PRO A 380 6.69 6.83 -24.93
C PRO A 380 6.22 5.67 -25.79
N SER A 381 4.91 5.45 -25.84
CA SER A 381 4.34 4.62 -26.89
C SER A 381 4.62 5.33 -28.24
N THR A 382 5.39 4.71 -29.09
CA THR A 382 5.73 5.22 -30.45
C THR A 382 4.55 5.12 -31.44
N SER A 383 3.33 4.88 -30.96
CA SER A 383 2.13 4.97 -31.80
C SER A 383 1.67 6.43 -31.84
N ASN A 384 1.98 7.09 -32.96
CA ASN A 384 1.35 8.34 -33.41
C ASN A 384 -0.17 8.28 -33.33
#